data_8a7e220f25230785caa3903af980141d
#
_entry.id   8a7e220f25230785caa3903af980141d
#
_cell.length_a   1.000
_cell.length_b   1.000
_cell.length_c   1.000
_cell.angle_alpha   90.00
_cell.angle_beta   90.00
_cell.angle_gamma   90.00
#
_symmetry.space_group_name_H-M   'P 1'
#
loop_
_entity.id
_entity.type
_entity.pdbx_description
1 polymer ?
#
loop_
_entity_poly.entity_id
_entity_poly.type
_entity_poly.pdbx_seq_one_letter_code
_entity_poly.pdbx_strand_id
1 'polypeptide(L)'
;MKRWIKRSLFALFGVTVLVAGLSACGHRNHEFGAQLSAEEYSQKRDKIVDKAASKLDLNADQKKRLATLGDKLYEQRTALIGQTKDPRAEMKALVAGATFDKARAQTLVTEKTTALQTKSPEVIAALADFYDSLNPAQQQKVRD
;
A
#
# COMPACT_ATOMS: atom_id res chain seq x y z
N MET A 1 -5.21 -38.00 14.10
CA MET A 1 -5.57 -36.95 15.08
C MET A 1 -4.50 -35.87 15.03
N LYS A 2 -4.82 -34.74 14.55
CA LYS A 2 -4.48 -33.35 14.88
C LYS A 2 -4.68 -32.49 13.64
N ARG A 3 -5.90 -31.99 13.54
CA ARG A 3 -6.27 -30.83 12.72
C ARG A 3 -5.58 -29.63 13.34
N TRP A 4 -4.58 -29.05 12.74
CA TRP A 4 -4.09 -27.74 13.16
C TRP A 4 -3.74 -26.88 11.95
N ILE A 5 -4.61 -25.95 11.78
CA ILE A 5 -4.43 -24.54 11.42
C ILE A 5 -3.99 -24.28 9.99
N LYS A 6 -5.00 -24.27 9.11
CA LYS A 6 -5.06 -23.41 7.94
C LYS A 6 -5.40 -22.00 8.43
N ARG A 7 -4.45 -21.14 8.59
CA ARG A 7 -4.63 -19.69 8.73
C ARG A 7 -3.78 -18.99 7.68
N SER A 8 -4.36 -18.86 6.58
CA SER A 8 -4.37 -17.93 5.45
C SER A 8 -3.45 -16.72 5.58
N LEU A 9 -2.45 -16.68 4.71
CA LEU A 9 -1.66 -15.50 4.34
C LEU A 9 -2.35 -14.70 3.22
N PHE A 10 -3.68 -14.65 3.21
CA PHE A 10 -4.44 -13.76 2.33
C PHE A 10 -4.37 -12.28 2.72
N ALA A 11 -3.52 -11.92 3.67
CA ALA A 11 -3.41 -10.56 4.20
C ALA A 11 -2.48 -9.64 3.39
N LEU A 12 -1.91 -10.07 2.27
CA LEU A 12 -0.95 -9.26 1.50
C LEU A 12 -1.52 -8.61 0.24
N PHE A 13 -2.71 -8.95 -0.19
CA PHE A 13 -3.34 -8.38 -1.40
C PHE A 13 -4.80 -7.98 -1.19
N GLY A 14 -5.19 -7.71 0.04
CA GLY A 14 -6.49 -7.11 0.30
C GLY A 14 -6.44 -5.61 0.04
N VAL A 15 -6.82 -5.16 -1.13
CA VAL A 15 -7.38 -3.83 -1.30
C VAL A 15 -8.74 -3.85 -0.59
N THR A 16 -8.72 -3.85 0.71
CA THR A 16 -9.91 -3.56 1.49
C THR A 16 -10.01 -2.04 1.61
N VAL A 17 -10.68 -1.42 0.65
CA VAL A 17 -11.42 -0.20 0.91
C VAL A 17 -12.55 -0.63 1.84
N LEU A 18 -12.27 -0.70 3.12
CA LEU A 18 -13.29 -0.83 4.13
C LEU A 18 -13.26 0.45 4.97
N VAL A 19 -14.30 1.22 4.76
CA VAL A 19 -14.86 2.09 5.79
C VAL A 19 -15.20 1.16 6.97
N ALA A 20 -14.25 0.85 7.81
CA ALA A 20 -14.45 0.11 9.03
C ALA A 20 -14.41 1.10 10.19
N GLY A 21 -15.55 1.15 10.82
CA GLY A 21 -16.02 1.84 11.95
C GLY A 21 -15.04 2.17 13.07
N LEU A 22 -15.27 3.34 13.61
CA LEU A 22 -14.95 3.82 14.94
C LEU A 22 -15.13 2.74 16.01
N SER A 23 -14.05 2.18 16.51
CA SER A 23 -13.89 1.70 17.88
C SER A 23 -12.58 0.92 18.04
N ALA A 24 -11.50 1.60 18.36
CA ALA A 24 -10.42 1.04 19.18
C ALA A 24 -9.62 2.19 19.79
N CYS A 25 -9.98 2.61 20.98
CA CYS A 25 -9.11 3.35 21.88
C CYS A 25 -7.92 2.45 22.22
N GLY A 26 -6.81 2.70 21.57
CA GLY A 26 -5.54 2.08 21.87
C GLY A 26 -4.45 3.06 21.41
N HIS A 27 -3.77 3.68 22.36
CA HIS A 27 -2.64 4.59 22.11
C HIS A 27 -1.56 3.91 21.28
N ARG A 28 -1.67 4.04 19.96
CA ARG A 28 -0.55 3.97 19.03
C ARG A 28 -0.69 5.19 18.15
N ASN A 29 0.17 6.17 18.36
CA ASN A 29 0.39 7.26 17.44
C ASN A 29 0.93 6.68 16.11
N HIS A 30 0.05 6.02 15.36
CA HIS A 30 0.25 5.85 13.95
C HIS A 30 -0.22 7.18 13.35
N GLU A 31 0.72 8.05 13.05
CA GLU A 31 0.53 9.13 12.10
C GLU A 31 0.06 8.51 10.79
N PHE A 32 -1.23 8.32 10.70
CA PHE A 32 -1.90 7.87 9.49
C PHE A 32 -1.87 9.04 8.50
N GLY A 33 -0.80 9.12 7.72
CA GLY A 33 -0.60 10.20 6.77
C GLY A 33 0.79 10.84 6.79
N ALA A 34 1.64 10.53 7.76
CA ALA A 34 3.02 11.02 7.71
C ALA A 34 3.69 10.50 6.44
N GLN A 35 4.02 11.41 5.55
CA GLN A 35 4.90 11.10 4.43
C GLN A 35 6.26 10.77 5.02
N LEU A 36 6.69 9.53 4.86
CA LEU A 36 8.06 9.14 5.17
C LEU A 36 9.00 9.96 4.28
N SER A 37 10.13 10.40 4.82
CA SER A 37 11.19 10.90 3.97
C SER A 37 11.67 9.82 3.01
N ALA A 38 12.32 10.20 1.92
CA ALA A 38 12.85 9.23 0.96
C ALA A 38 13.82 8.25 1.62
N GLU A 39 14.63 8.72 2.58
CA GLU A 39 15.58 7.91 3.34
C GLU A 39 14.88 6.92 4.26
N GLU A 40 13.87 7.38 5.02
CA GLU A 40 13.09 6.51 5.91
C GLU A 40 12.32 5.45 5.11
N TYR A 41 11.79 5.83 3.96
CA TYR A 41 11.14 4.90 3.07
C TYR A 41 12.13 3.84 2.56
N SER A 42 13.29 4.23 2.02
CA SER A 42 14.27 3.30 1.47
C SER A 42 14.74 2.30 2.52
N GLN A 43 15.03 2.75 3.74
CA GLN A 43 15.41 1.86 4.85
C GLN A 43 14.31 0.87 5.23
N LYS A 44 13.05 1.31 5.26
CA LYS A 44 11.90 0.44 5.54
C LYS A 44 11.65 -0.55 4.41
N ARG A 45 11.72 -0.10 3.16
CA ARG A 45 11.62 -0.92 1.96
C ARG A 45 12.66 -2.04 1.99
N ASP A 46 13.94 -1.70 2.20
CA ASP A 46 15.04 -2.66 2.18
C ASP A 46 14.86 -3.73 3.25
N LYS A 47 14.45 -3.37 4.46
CA LYS A 47 14.11 -4.33 5.52
C LYS A 47 12.97 -5.27 5.13
N ILE A 48 11.94 -4.75 4.46
CA ILE A 48 10.80 -5.56 3.99
C ILE A 48 11.26 -6.52 2.88
N VAL A 49 12.03 -6.00 1.93
CA VAL A 49 12.58 -6.77 0.80
C VAL A 49 13.49 -7.88 1.32
N ASP A 50 14.38 -7.59 2.26
CA ASP A 50 15.28 -8.57 2.87
C ASP A 50 14.51 -9.69 3.59
N LYS A 51 13.49 -9.31 4.36
CA LYS A 51 12.62 -10.26 5.05
C LYS A 51 11.85 -11.16 4.08
N ALA A 52 11.31 -10.59 3.00
CA ALA A 52 10.62 -11.35 1.97
C ALA A 52 11.60 -12.24 1.19
N ALA A 53 12.77 -11.73 0.85
CA ALA A 53 13.82 -12.48 0.16
C ALA A 53 14.24 -13.71 0.95
N SER A 54 14.44 -13.58 2.27
CA SER A 54 14.75 -14.70 3.15
C SER A 54 13.62 -15.73 3.24
N LYS A 55 12.35 -15.31 3.24
CA LYS A 55 11.21 -16.22 3.33
C LYS A 55 10.94 -16.99 2.04
N LEU A 56 11.13 -16.33 0.91
CA LEU A 56 10.86 -16.87 -0.42
C LEU A 56 12.10 -17.46 -1.10
N ASP A 57 13.27 -17.41 -0.46
CA ASP A 57 14.56 -17.81 -1.04
C ASP A 57 14.83 -17.09 -2.37
N LEU A 58 14.66 -15.76 -2.38
CA LEU A 58 14.83 -14.96 -3.59
C LEU A 58 16.31 -14.80 -3.95
N ASN A 59 16.62 -14.95 -5.24
CA ASN A 59 17.92 -14.56 -5.77
C ASN A 59 18.07 -13.04 -5.88
N ALA A 60 19.25 -12.56 -6.25
CA ALA A 60 19.58 -11.13 -6.32
C ALA A 60 18.68 -10.37 -7.31
N ASP A 61 18.35 -10.97 -8.45
CA ASP A 61 17.52 -10.36 -9.49
C ASP A 61 16.06 -10.26 -9.05
N GLN A 62 15.50 -11.32 -8.46
CA GLN A 62 14.17 -11.34 -7.88
C GLN A 62 14.02 -10.32 -6.73
N LYS A 63 15.05 -10.19 -5.89
CA LYS A 63 15.11 -9.18 -4.83
C LYS A 63 15.05 -7.76 -5.39
N LYS A 64 15.79 -7.48 -6.48
CA LYS A 64 15.76 -6.19 -7.17
C LYS A 64 14.37 -5.89 -7.74
N ARG A 65 13.70 -6.87 -8.37
CA ARG A 65 12.32 -6.71 -8.89
C ARG A 65 11.32 -6.43 -7.77
N LEU A 66 11.46 -7.11 -6.63
CA LEU A 66 10.64 -6.84 -5.46
C LEU A 66 10.86 -5.42 -4.90
N ALA A 67 12.09 -4.93 -4.90
CA ALA A 67 12.39 -3.55 -4.51
C ALA A 67 11.73 -2.55 -5.47
N THR A 68 11.81 -2.79 -6.78
CA THR A 68 11.14 -1.97 -7.80
C THR A 68 9.63 -1.93 -7.59
N LEU A 69 8.99 -3.06 -7.30
CA LEU A 69 7.58 -3.10 -6.95
C LEU A 69 7.27 -2.24 -5.71
N GLY A 70 8.11 -2.32 -4.68
CA GLY A 70 8.00 -1.47 -3.49
C GLY A 70 8.04 0.02 -3.85
N ASP A 71 8.97 0.43 -4.72
CA ASP A 71 9.10 1.81 -5.16
C ASP A 71 7.85 2.29 -5.93
N LYS A 72 7.31 1.47 -6.83
CA LYS A 72 6.08 1.80 -7.57
C LYS A 72 4.86 1.92 -6.66
N LEU A 73 4.75 1.07 -5.65
CA LEU A 73 3.70 1.18 -4.62
C LEU A 73 3.84 2.47 -3.80
N TYR A 74 5.06 2.87 -3.47
CA TYR A 74 5.32 4.11 -2.75
C TYR A 74 4.96 5.34 -3.61
N GLU A 75 5.35 5.36 -4.89
CA GLU A 75 4.99 6.41 -5.84
C GLU A 75 3.47 6.55 -5.97
N GLN A 76 2.75 5.43 -6.10
CA GLN A 76 1.29 5.42 -6.16
C GLN A 76 0.68 5.96 -4.88
N ARG A 77 1.17 5.52 -3.71
CA ARG A 77 0.70 6.02 -2.42
C ARG A 77 0.93 7.52 -2.29
N THR A 78 2.12 8.00 -2.66
CA THR A 78 2.46 9.43 -2.61
C THR A 78 1.56 10.23 -3.53
N ALA A 79 1.28 9.75 -4.73
CA ALA A 79 0.35 10.39 -5.65
C ALA A 79 -1.09 10.43 -5.11
N LEU A 80 -1.53 9.35 -4.44
CA LEU A 80 -2.85 9.27 -3.81
C LEU A 80 -3.01 10.22 -2.61
N ILE A 81 -1.99 10.30 -1.77
CA ILE A 81 -1.98 11.24 -0.64
C ILE A 81 -1.89 12.67 -1.18
N GLY A 82 -1.10 12.88 -2.24
CA GLY A 82 -0.88 14.18 -2.87
C GLY A 82 -0.15 15.14 -1.93
N GLN A 83 -0.51 16.40 -1.99
CA GLN A 83 0.03 17.46 -1.13
C GLN A 83 -0.63 17.50 0.26
N THR A 84 -1.59 16.62 0.51
CA THR A 84 -2.37 16.62 1.76
C THR A 84 -1.53 16.05 2.90
N LYS A 85 -1.10 16.92 3.81
CA LYS A 85 -0.39 16.50 5.03
C LYS A 85 -1.34 15.92 6.09
N ASP A 86 -2.61 16.35 6.06
CA ASP A 86 -3.65 15.90 6.99
C ASP A 86 -4.97 15.59 6.26
N PRO A 87 -5.23 14.32 5.93
CA PRO A 87 -6.49 13.90 5.31
C PRO A 87 -7.73 14.23 6.15
N ARG A 88 -7.59 14.29 7.48
CA ARG A 88 -8.71 14.63 8.37
C ARG A 88 -9.06 16.11 8.25
N ALA A 89 -8.07 16.99 8.16
CA ALA A 89 -8.29 18.40 7.93
C ALA A 89 -8.96 18.65 6.58
N GLU A 90 -8.58 17.89 5.55
CA GLU A 90 -9.21 17.96 4.22
C GLU A 90 -10.69 17.56 4.29
N MET A 91 -11.03 16.47 4.99
CA MET A 91 -12.42 16.05 5.19
C MET A 91 -13.22 17.07 6.03
N LYS A 92 -12.63 17.63 7.09
CA LYS A 92 -13.27 18.69 7.88
C LYS A 92 -13.57 19.93 7.06
N ALA A 93 -12.70 20.29 6.11
CA ALA A 93 -12.89 21.45 5.25
C ALA A 93 -14.16 21.33 4.38
N LEU A 94 -14.59 20.11 4.03
CA LEU A 94 -15.81 19.89 3.25
C LEU A 94 -17.09 20.29 4.00
N VAL A 95 -17.05 20.29 5.32
CA VAL A 95 -18.19 20.58 6.20
C VAL A 95 -17.96 21.84 7.07
N ALA A 96 -16.94 22.63 6.77
CA ALA A 96 -16.59 23.80 7.57
C ALA A 96 -17.56 24.99 7.35
N GLY A 97 -18.27 25.03 6.22
CA GLY A 97 -19.27 26.07 5.91
C GLY A 97 -20.68 25.70 6.38
N ALA A 98 -21.64 26.54 6.07
CA ALA A 98 -23.05 26.28 6.33
C ALA A 98 -23.64 25.15 5.48
N THR A 99 -22.99 24.81 4.38
CA THR A 99 -23.39 23.72 3.46
C THR A 99 -22.17 22.87 3.13
N PHE A 100 -22.43 21.62 2.77
CA PHE A 100 -21.38 20.71 2.30
C PHE A 100 -20.77 21.19 0.97
N ASP A 101 -19.45 21.27 0.89
CA ASP A 101 -18.71 21.70 -0.30
C ASP A 101 -18.62 20.56 -1.33
N LYS A 102 -19.67 20.48 -2.17
CA LYS A 102 -19.76 19.45 -3.22
C LYS A 102 -18.68 19.62 -4.29
N ALA A 103 -18.33 20.85 -4.64
CA ALA A 103 -17.34 21.12 -5.69
C ALA A 103 -15.96 20.64 -5.26
N ARG A 104 -15.55 20.99 -4.04
CA ARG A 104 -14.29 20.50 -3.46
C ARG A 104 -14.26 18.97 -3.30
N ALA A 105 -15.36 18.37 -2.83
CA ALA A 105 -15.47 16.93 -2.72
C ALA A 105 -15.27 16.23 -4.07
N GLN A 106 -15.88 16.76 -5.12
CA GLN A 106 -15.75 16.22 -6.47
C GLN A 106 -14.32 16.37 -7.02
N THR A 107 -13.69 17.51 -6.79
CA THR A 107 -12.27 17.72 -7.12
C THR A 107 -11.37 16.69 -6.44
N LEU A 108 -11.55 16.47 -5.14
CA LEU A 108 -10.78 15.46 -4.40
C LEU A 108 -10.95 14.04 -4.97
N VAL A 109 -12.17 13.64 -5.29
CA VAL A 109 -12.44 12.33 -5.91
C VAL A 109 -11.74 12.24 -7.26
N THR A 110 -11.83 13.26 -8.10
CA THR A 110 -11.18 13.29 -9.42
C THR A 110 -9.67 13.19 -9.29
N GLU A 111 -9.05 13.95 -8.40
CA GLU A 111 -7.61 13.90 -8.16
C GLU A 111 -7.14 12.50 -7.75
N LYS A 112 -7.83 11.86 -6.78
CA LYS A 112 -7.48 10.53 -6.31
C LYS A 112 -7.69 9.46 -7.39
N THR A 113 -8.77 9.55 -8.15
CA THR A 113 -9.04 8.63 -9.27
C THR A 113 -7.99 8.77 -10.37
N THR A 114 -7.63 10.00 -10.73
CA THR A 114 -6.56 10.26 -11.70
C THR A 114 -5.22 9.71 -11.25
N ALA A 115 -4.85 9.91 -9.97
CA ALA A 115 -3.62 9.36 -9.41
C ALA A 115 -3.59 7.82 -9.48
N LEU A 116 -4.71 7.17 -9.19
CA LEU A 116 -4.85 5.71 -9.34
C LEU A 116 -4.69 5.29 -10.81
N GLN A 117 -5.45 5.90 -11.71
CA GLN A 117 -5.42 5.55 -13.14
C GLN A 117 -4.04 5.73 -13.75
N THR A 118 -3.31 6.77 -13.33
CA THR A 118 -1.98 7.07 -13.87
C THR A 118 -0.91 6.12 -13.32
N LYS A 119 -0.97 5.77 -12.02
CA LYS A 119 0.10 5.01 -11.36
C LYS A 119 -0.15 3.50 -11.28
N SER A 120 -1.40 3.03 -11.34
CA SER A 120 -1.69 1.61 -11.26
C SER A 120 -1.06 0.76 -12.37
N PRO A 121 -0.99 1.18 -13.64
CA PRO A 121 -0.33 0.39 -14.68
C PRO A 121 1.13 0.06 -14.35
N GLU A 122 1.89 1.01 -13.81
CA GLU A 122 3.28 0.80 -13.41
C GLU A 122 3.41 -0.20 -12.24
N VAL A 123 2.48 -0.14 -11.28
CA VAL A 123 2.43 -1.10 -10.17
C VAL A 123 2.09 -2.49 -10.66
N ILE A 124 1.09 -2.62 -11.55
CA ILE A 124 0.68 -3.90 -12.13
C ILE A 124 1.83 -4.51 -12.93
N ALA A 125 2.52 -3.73 -13.75
CA ALA A 125 3.68 -4.20 -14.51
C ALA A 125 4.79 -4.69 -13.59
N ALA A 126 5.17 -3.90 -12.58
CA ALA A 126 6.21 -4.29 -11.62
C ALA A 126 5.82 -5.54 -10.80
N LEU A 127 4.54 -5.70 -10.47
CA LEU A 127 4.03 -6.90 -9.80
C LEU A 127 4.14 -8.14 -10.70
N ALA A 128 3.73 -8.02 -11.97
CA ALA A 128 3.86 -9.09 -12.95
C ALA A 128 5.32 -9.47 -13.15
N ASP A 129 6.21 -8.51 -13.37
CA ASP A 129 7.64 -8.72 -13.54
C ASP A 129 8.27 -9.45 -12.33
N PHE A 130 7.85 -9.11 -11.13
CA PHE A 130 8.30 -9.80 -9.93
C PHE A 130 7.75 -11.23 -9.87
N TYR A 131 6.42 -11.39 -9.97
CA TYR A 131 5.77 -12.70 -9.83
C TYR A 131 6.21 -13.70 -10.90
N ASP A 132 6.34 -13.26 -12.15
CA ASP A 132 6.77 -14.10 -13.27
C ASP A 132 8.25 -14.50 -13.18
N SER A 133 9.05 -13.77 -12.41
CA SER A 133 10.44 -14.14 -12.13
C SER A 133 10.57 -15.27 -11.10
N LEU A 134 9.50 -15.60 -10.39
CA LEU A 134 9.51 -16.63 -9.35
C LEU A 134 9.41 -18.03 -9.95
N ASN A 135 10.15 -18.98 -9.39
CA ASN A 135 9.98 -20.39 -9.73
C ASN A 135 8.67 -20.96 -9.13
N PRO A 136 8.21 -22.15 -9.59
CA PRO A 136 6.94 -22.73 -9.11
C PRO A 136 6.84 -22.91 -7.59
N ALA A 137 7.95 -23.26 -6.93
CA ALA A 137 7.98 -23.44 -5.48
C ALA A 137 7.84 -22.10 -4.74
N GLN A 138 8.49 -21.05 -5.25
CA GLN A 138 8.37 -19.68 -4.73
C GLN A 138 6.96 -19.13 -4.96
N GLN A 139 6.39 -19.33 -6.15
CA GLN A 139 5.01 -18.94 -6.45
C GLN A 139 4.02 -19.64 -5.52
N GLN A 140 4.25 -20.91 -5.21
CA GLN A 140 3.41 -21.62 -4.24
C GLN A 140 3.50 -20.98 -2.85
N LYS A 141 4.71 -20.64 -2.38
CA LYS A 141 4.90 -19.92 -1.09
C LYS A 141 4.18 -18.55 -1.05
N VAL A 142 4.02 -17.90 -2.20
CA VAL A 142 3.27 -16.63 -2.29
C VAL A 142 1.76 -16.85 -2.20
N ARG A 143 1.26 -18.00 -2.69
CA ARG A 143 -0.17 -18.35 -2.66
C ARG A 143 -0.65 -18.89 -1.31
N ASP A 144 0.24 -19.46 -0.49
CA ASP A 144 -0.04 -20.06 0.82
C ASP A 144 -0.09 -19.03 1.95
#